data_9022b5d54c6144762abe647fc5474cfe
#
_entry.id   9022b5d54c6144762abe647fc5474cfe
#
_cell.length_a   1.000
_cell.length_b   1.000
_cell.length_c   1.000
_cell.angle_alpha   90.00
_cell.angle_beta   90.00
_cell.angle_gamma   90.00
#
_symmetry.space_group_name_H-M   'P 1'
#
loop_
_entity.id
_entity.type
_entity.pdbx_description
1 polymer ?
#
loop_
_entity_poly.entity_id
_entity_poly.type
_entity_poly.pdbx_seq_one_letter_code
_entity_poly.pdbx_strand_id
1 'polypeptide(L)'
;MRRKLGRLASWGINLYVIAVAFYLIARLLIGDRFWMLSLLNTFAYVVFVPLLPLLVIGLLLRQPRPTLRLLPVMALGGLWFAPYLPKITPAVTGPTLTVLSQNVWGNNHNLTTFEDWLRGSGADVLLLQEISPAYATDGLPRLADVYPYQAAQPDDSRWGGNLILSRYPIMETASIDLHISNNPSPLRAVVDVNGQQVAIYNVHMAWPGRKVPRLNLPFGLSSNFGVHVALAYDDRERNRQIANLLDHLRGEPLPFIIGGDFNTSDQTPTYQQLTVFMRDSFREVGSGAGMSWPVSAARGMPAWVPPLIRIDYIFHSEGLSAVRAWQAPPLGSDHLGLVAVIGLG
;
A
#
# COMPACT_ATOMS: atom_id res chain seq x y z
N MET A 1 -8.34 -5.49 -47.67
CA MET A 1 -8.37 -4.83 -46.35
C MET A 1 -8.27 -5.86 -45.20
N ARG A 2 -9.16 -6.83 -45.06
CA ARG A 2 -9.21 -7.81 -43.97
C ARG A 2 -7.91 -8.62 -43.76
N ARG A 3 -7.23 -9.05 -44.87
CA ARG A 3 -5.94 -9.78 -44.77
C ARG A 3 -4.81 -8.90 -44.22
N LYS A 4 -4.76 -7.59 -44.54
CA LYS A 4 -3.76 -6.67 -43.97
C LYS A 4 -4.00 -6.44 -42.48
N LEU A 5 -5.26 -6.19 -42.06
CA LEU A 5 -5.64 -6.05 -40.66
C LEU A 5 -5.35 -7.31 -39.85
N GLY A 6 -5.60 -8.52 -40.39
CA GLY A 6 -5.27 -9.76 -39.75
C GLY A 6 -3.76 -9.96 -39.52
N ARG A 7 -2.91 -9.55 -40.49
CA ARG A 7 -1.45 -9.54 -40.30
C ARG A 7 -1.02 -8.57 -39.21
N LEU A 8 -1.55 -7.34 -39.20
CA LEU A 8 -1.24 -6.35 -38.16
C LEU A 8 -1.65 -6.84 -36.77
N ALA A 9 -2.85 -7.41 -36.62
CA ALA A 9 -3.29 -8.01 -35.37
C ALA A 9 -2.36 -9.14 -34.92
N SER A 10 -1.94 -10.03 -35.83
CA SER A 10 -0.99 -11.10 -35.53
C SER A 10 0.36 -10.56 -35.06
N TRP A 11 0.87 -9.51 -35.69
CA TRP A 11 2.11 -8.85 -35.28
C TRP A 11 1.94 -8.21 -33.89
N GLY A 12 0.84 -7.48 -33.63
CA GLY A 12 0.55 -6.87 -32.35
C GLY A 12 0.46 -7.89 -31.22
N ILE A 13 -0.23 -9.01 -31.44
CA ILE A 13 -0.31 -10.11 -30.46
C ILE A 13 1.08 -10.71 -30.16
N ASN A 14 1.86 -10.98 -31.21
CA ASN A 14 3.19 -11.56 -31.02
C ASN A 14 4.11 -10.60 -30.26
N LEU A 15 4.12 -9.32 -30.63
CA LEU A 15 4.91 -8.31 -29.93
C LEU A 15 4.51 -8.19 -28.45
N TYR A 16 3.21 -8.19 -28.19
CA TYR A 16 2.69 -8.15 -26.81
C TYR A 16 3.15 -9.36 -25.99
N VAL A 17 3.00 -10.58 -26.50
CA VAL A 17 3.45 -11.80 -25.79
C VAL A 17 4.94 -11.75 -25.51
N ILE A 18 5.77 -11.32 -26.50
CA ILE A 18 7.21 -11.14 -26.32
C ILE A 18 7.51 -10.07 -25.26
N ALA A 19 6.81 -8.94 -25.29
CA ALA A 19 6.99 -7.87 -24.31
C ALA A 19 6.65 -8.33 -22.90
N VAL A 20 5.56 -9.09 -22.71
CA VAL A 20 5.20 -9.67 -21.40
C VAL A 20 6.29 -10.65 -20.93
N ALA A 21 6.76 -11.54 -21.81
CA ALA A 21 7.83 -12.48 -21.47
C ALA A 21 9.12 -11.74 -21.08
N PHE A 22 9.51 -10.72 -21.84
CA PHE A 22 10.67 -9.89 -21.52
C PHE A 22 10.50 -9.16 -20.18
N TYR A 23 9.33 -8.57 -19.92
CA TYR A 23 9.02 -7.94 -18.64
C TYR A 23 9.17 -8.93 -17.46
N LEU A 24 8.63 -10.14 -17.59
CA LEU A 24 8.72 -11.15 -16.52
C LEU A 24 10.16 -11.57 -16.26
N ILE A 25 10.95 -11.78 -17.31
CA ILE A 25 12.38 -12.12 -17.21
C ILE A 25 13.12 -10.96 -16.54
N ALA A 26 12.91 -9.72 -17.00
CA ALA A 26 13.54 -8.54 -16.43
C ALA A 26 13.14 -8.37 -14.93
N ARG A 27 11.84 -8.53 -14.60
CA ARG A 27 11.35 -8.48 -13.22
C ARG A 27 12.01 -9.55 -12.34
N LEU A 28 12.18 -10.78 -12.85
CA LEU A 28 12.78 -11.88 -12.10
C LEU A 28 14.28 -11.66 -11.87
N LEU A 29 15.00 -11.19 -12.88
CA LEU A 29 16.46 -11.06 -12.83
C LEU A 29 16.94 -9.74 -12.20
N ILE A 30 16.21 -8.66 -12.42
CA ILE A 30 16.60 -7.30 -12.01
C ILE A 30 15.80 -6.84 -10.79
N GLY A 31 14.50 -7.21 -10.71
CA GLY A 31 13.59 -6.77 -9.65
C GLY A 31 13.41 -5.24 -9.66
N ASP A 32 13.58 -4.61 -8.48
CA ASP A 32 13.42 -3.17 -8.31
C ASP A 32 14.77 -2.40 -8.37
N ARG A 33 15.86 -3.05 -8.84
CA ARG A 33 17.19 -2.42 -8.90
C ARG A 33 17.31 -1.35 -9.97
N PHE A 34 16.47 -1.38 -11.00
CA PHE A 34 16.44 -0.44 -12.10
C PHE A 34 15.14 0.37 -12.03
N TRP A 35 15.25 1.69 -11.87
CA TRP A 35 14.13 2.57 -11.55
C TRP A 35 12.94 2.49 -12.53
N MET A 36 13.18 2.37 -13.86
CA MET A 36 12.07 2.23 -14.82
C MET A 36 11.32 0.92 -14.64
N LEU A 37 12.04 -0.15 -14.31
CA LEU A 37 11.43 -1.46 -14.06
C LEU A 37 10.69 -1.46 -12.71
N SER A 38 11.26 -0.81 -11.70
CA SER A 38 10.60 -0.64 -10.41
C SER A 38 9.31 0.18 -10.53
N LEU A 39 9.33 1.26 -11.31
CA LEU A 39 8.13 2.03 -11.63
C LEU A 39 7.09 1.16 -12.37
N LEU A 40 7.51 0.36 -13.35
CA LEU A 40 6.62 -0.57 -14.05
C LEU A 40 6.10 -1.66 -13.09
N ASN A 41 6.92 -2.17 -12.18
CA ASN A 41 6.51 -3.11 -11.15
C ASN A 41 5.45 -2.52 -10.22
N THR A 42 5.55 -1.23 -9.88
CA THR A 42 4.55 -0.52 -9.06
C THR A 42 3.16 -0.58 -9.70
N PHE A 43 3.09 -0.54 -11.02
CA PHE A 43 1.85 -0.61 -11.82
C PHE A 43 1.77 -1.89 -12.65
N ALA A 44 2.27 -3.03 -12.18
CA ALA A 44 2.41 -4.24 -12.97
C ALA A 44 1.10 -4.73 -13.62
N TYR A 45 -0.05 -4.42 -13.02
CA TYR A 45 -1.36 -4.75 -13.62
C TYR A 45 -1.57 -4.11 -14.99
N VAL A 46 -0.90 -3.00 -15.31
CA VAL A 46 -0.97 -2.33 -16.62
C VAL A 46 -0.47 -3.25 -17.75
N VAL A 47 0.43 -4.18 -17.42
CA VAL A 47 0.94 -5.17 -18.39
C VAL A 47 -0.19 -6.03 -18.96
N PHE A 48 -1.28 -6.25 -18.21
CA PHE A 48 -2.41 -7.06 -18.63
C PHE A 48 -3.51 -6.26 -19.37
N VAL A 49 -3.45 -4.92 -19.37
CA VAL A 49 -4.46 -4.07 -20.04
C VAL A 49 -4.61 -4.39 -21.52
N PRO A 50 -3.56 -4.64 -22.34
CA PRO A 50 -3.70 -4.96 -23.75
C PRO A 50 -4.30 -6.35 -24.03
N LEU A 51 -4.36 -7.24 -23.03
CA LEU A 51 -4.77 -8.62 -23.20
C LEU A 51 -6.18 -8.74 -23.79
N LEU A 52 -7.16 -8.08 -23.17
CA LEU A 52 -8.56 -8.16 -23.57
C LEU A 52 -8.81 -7.56 -24.97
N PRO A 53 -8.35 -6.33 -25.30
CA PRO A 53 -8.45 -5.81 -26.65
C PRO A 53 -7.82 -6.70 -27.73
N LEU A 54 -6.61 -7.24 -27.48
CA LEU A 54 -5.94 -8.12 -28.41
C LEU A 54 -6.65 -9.46 -28.60
N LEU A 55 -7.23 -10.01 -27.56
CA LEU A 55 -8.07 -11.20 -27.63
C LEU A 55 -9.30 -10.95 -28.52
N VAL A 56 -10.03 -9.85 -28.28
CA VAL A 56 -11.22 -9.49 -29.05
C VAL A 56 -10.87 -9.26 -30.52
N ILE A 57 -9.81 -8.50 -30.82
CA ILE A 57 -9.35 -8.23 -32.16
C ILE A 57 -8.94 -9.52 -32.87
N GLY A 58 -8.20 -10.40 -32.20
CA GLY A 58 -7.77 -11.70 -32.74
C GLY A 58 -8.95 -12.59 -33.13
N LEU A 59 -9.99 -12.65 -32.30
CA LEU A 59 -11.22 -13.41 -32.55
C LEU A 59 -12.01 -12.81 -33.72
N LEU A 60 -12.26 -11.50 -33.71
CA LEU A 60 -13.01 -10.80 -34.78
C LEU A 60 -12.37 -10.92 -36.16
N LEU A 61 -11.03 -10.85 -36.20
CA LEU A 61 -10.28 -10.98 -37.44
C LEU A 61 -9.98 -12.44 -37.81
N ARG A 62 -10.48 -13.40 -37.00
CA ARG A 62 -10.33 -14.86 -37.20
C ARG A 62 -8.86 -15.27 -37.34
N GLN A 63 -8.02 -14.85 -36.37
CA GLN A 63 -6.60 -15.18 -36.29
C GLN A 63 -6.33 -16.24 -35.21
N PRO A 64 -6.75 -17.52 -35.38
CA PRO A 64 -6.75 -18.50 -34.27
C PRO A 64 -5.34 -18.77 -33.72
N ARG A 65 -4.35 -18.95 -34.58
CA ARG A 65 -2.97 -19.28 -34.14
C ARG A 65 -2.34 -18.17 -33.30
N PRO A 66 -2.32 -16.88 -33.69
CA PRO A 66 -1.83 -15.80 -32.82
C PRO A 66 -2.67 -15.67 -31.54
N THR A 67 -4.00 -15.76 -31.63
CA THR A 67 -4.89 -15.64 -30.47
C THR A 67 -4.63 -16.73 -29.42
N LEU A 68 -4.35 -17.96 -29.82
CA LEU A 68 -3.97 -19.03 -28.90
C LEU A 68 -2.67 -18.71 -28.12
N ARG A 69 -1.77 -17.89 -28.66
CA ARG A 69 -0.55 -17.46 -27.94
C ARG A 69 -0.83 -16.54 -26.76
N LEU A 70 -2.05 -15.97 -26.63
CA LEU A 70 -2.47 -15.21 -25.46
C LEU A 70 -2.79 -16.10 -24.25
N LEU A 71 -3.04 -17.41 -24.45
CA LEU A 71 -3.42 -18.31 -23.38
C LEU A 71 -2.44 -18.33 -22.18
N PRO A 72 -1.11 -18.40 -22.39
CA PRO A 72 -0.17 -18.32 -21.27
C PRO A 72 -0.27 -17.00 -20.50
N VAL A 73 -0.49 -15.87 -21.21
CA VAL A 73 -0.67 -14.55 -20.58
C VAL A 73 -2.00 -14.46 -19.82
N MET A 74 -3.06 -15.10 -20.36
CA MET A 74 -4.34 -15.21 -19.65
C MET A 74 -4.22 -16.02 -18.37
N ALA A 75 -3.54 -17.19 -18.44
CA ALA A 75 -3.29 -18.02 -17.26
C ALA A 75 -2.46 -17.27 -16.22
N LEU A 76 -1.41 -16.58 -16.66
CA LEU A 76 -0.61 -15.73 -15.78
C LEU A 76 -1.46 -14.62 -15.14
N GLY A 77 -2.29 -13.91 -15.91
CA GLY A 77 -3.22 -12.90 -15.38
C GLY A 77 -4.18 -13.48 -14.35
N GLY A 78 -4.75 -14.67 -14.63
CA GLY A 78 -5.59 -15.37 -13.67
C GLY A 78 -4.88 -15.65 -12.34
N LEU A 79 -3.64 -16.15 -12.38
CA LEU A 79 -2.83 -16.38 -11.19
C LEU A 79 -2.42 -15.06 -10.50
N TRP A 80 -2.10 -14.02 -11.28
CA TRP A 80 -1.72 -12.71 -10.75
C TRP A 80 -2.81 -12.03 -9.96
N PHE A 81 -4.06 -12.14 -10.45
CA PHE A 81 -5.22 -11.52 -9.80
C PHE A 81 -5.99 -12.45 -8.87
N ALA A 82 -5.62 -13.73 -8.78
CA ALA A 82 -6.26 -14.69 -7.86
C ALA A 82 -6.28 -14.22 -6.39
N PRO A 83 -5.22 -13.56 -5.84
CA PRO A 83 -5.25 -13.03 -4.48
C PRO A 83 -6.32 -11.96 -4.22
N TYR A 84 -6.94 -11.38 -5.26
CA TYR A 84 -7.95 -10.34 -5.14
C TYR A 84 -9.39 -10.90 -5.07
N LEU A 85 -9.54 -12.19 -5.31
CA LEU A 85 -10.85 -12.84 -5.20
C LEU A 85 -11.33 -12.88 -3.75
N PRO A 86 -12.66 -12.83 -3.51
CA PRO A 86 -13.22 -13.00 -2.18
C PRO A 86 -12.73 -14.29 -1.53
N LYS A 87 -12.47 -14.25 -0.23
CA LYS A 87 -11.97 -15.38 0.53
C LYS A 87 -12.96 -15.79 1.61
N ILE A 88 -12.90 -17.06 1.97
CA ILE A 88 -13.65 -17.58 3.10
C ILE A 88 -12.92 -17.14 4.36
N THR A 89 -13.61 -16.38 5.19
CA THR A 89 -13.06 -15.91 6.46
C THR A 89 -13.07 -17.07 7.47
N PRO A 90 -11.95 -17.40 8.10
CA PRO A 90 -11.94 -18.40 9.15
C PRO A 90 -12.75 -17.93 10.36
N ALA A 91 -13.46 -18.83 11.01
CA ALA A 91 -14.04 -18.54 12.31
C ALA A 91 -12.90 -18.47 13.33
N VAL A 92 -12.75 -17.33 13.98
CA VAL A 92 -11.77 -17.16 15.07
C VAL A 92 -12.52 -17.25 16.39
N THR A 93 -12.06 -18.15 17.25
CA THR A 93 -12.51 -18.27 18.65
C THR A 93 -11.43 -17.66 19.52
N GLY A 94 -11.73 -16.60 20.24
CA GLY A 94 -10.75 -15.93 21.12
C GLY A 94 -10.81 -14.40 21.04
N PRO A 95 -9.93 -13.72 21.78
CA PRO A 95 -9.88 -12.27 21.78
C PRO A 95 -9.42 -11.75 20.42
N THR A 96 -9.99 -10.62 20.02
CA THR A 96 -9.64 -9.92 18.79
C THR A 96 -9.23 -8.47 19.08
N LEU A 97 -8.38 -7.92 18.24
CA LEU A 97 -7.98 -6.53 18.26
C LEU A 97 -8.32 -5.88 16.91
N THR A 98 -9.12 -4.81 16.94
CA THR A 98 -9.44 -4.03 15.75
C THR A 98 -8.43 -2.90 15.58
N VAL A 99 -7.64 -2.98 14.52
CA VAL A 99 -6.60 -1.98 14.19
C VAL A 99 -7.01 -1.20 12.96
N LEU A 100 -6.88 0.12 13.02
CA LEU A 100 -7.07 1.02 11.89
C LEU A 100 -5.75 1.73 11.59
N SER A 101 -5.35 1.74 10.34
CA SER A 101 -4.21 2.52 9.83
C SER A 101 -4.70 3.56 8.82
N GLN A 102 -4.27 4.82 8.99
CA GLN A 102 -4.62 5.92 8.11
C GLN A 102 -3.48 6.92 7.99
N ASN A 103 -2.97 7.14 6.79
CA ASN A 103 -2.23 8.36 6.48
C ASN A 103 -3.24 9.51 6.44
N VAL A 104 -3.07 10.48 7.35
CA VAL A 104 -4.04 11.59 7.52
C VAL A 104 -3.89 12.64 6.44
N TRP A 105 -2.72 12.68 5.78
CA TRP A 105 -2.29 13.70 4.84
C TRP A 105 -2.10 15.08 5.48
N GLY A 106 -0.87 15.59 5.51
CA GLY A 106 -0.52 16.85 6.16
C GLY A 106 -1.29 18.09 5.67
N ASN A 107 -1.94 18.02 4.49
CA ASN A 107 -2.83 19.07 3.96
C ASN A 107 -4.32 18.78 4.18
N ASN A 108 -4.68 17.84 5.06
CA ASN A 108 -6.07 17.56 5.37
C ASN A 108 -6.69 18.72 6.18
N HIS A 109 -7.74 19.32 5.66
CA HIS A 109 -8.48 20.40 6.31
C HIS A 109 -9.77 19.93 6.99
N ASN A 110 -10.12 18.64 6.94
CA ASN A 110 -11.34 18.07 7.49
C ASN A 110 -11.09 17.28 8.79
N LEU A 111 -10.19 17.75 9.63
CA LEU A 111 -9.75 17.02 10.82
C LEU A 111 -10.88 16.76 11.83
N THR A 112 -11.83 17.67 11.98
CA THR A 112 -12.99 17.46 12.88
C THR A 112 -13.85 16.29 12.43
N THR A 113 -14.21 16.24 11.13
CA THR A 113 -14.99 15.12 10.57
C THR A 113 -14.20 13.80 10.68
N PHE A 114 -12.89 13.86 10.52
CA PHE A 114 -12.00 12.73 10.70
C PHE A 114 -12.04 12.22 12.15
N GLU A 115 -11.89 13.09 13.13
CA GLU A 115 -11.95 12.74 14.56
C GLU A 115 -13.31 12.16 14.97
N ASP A 116 -14.42 12.76 14.51
CA ASP A 116 -15.76 12.25 14.75
C ASP A 116 -15.94 10.83 14.21
N TRP A 117 -15.41 10.58 13.02
CA TRP A 117 -15.42 9.24 12.42
C TRP A 117 -14.55 8.26 13.21
N LEU A 118 -13.35 8.66 13.64
CA LEU A 118 -12.48 7.81 14.47
C LEU A 118 -13.16 7.36 15.74
N ARG A 119 -13.91 8.25 16.43
CA ARG A 119 -14.69 7.93 17.62
C ARG A 119 -15.71 6.83 17.38
N GLY A 120 -16.35 6.85 16.21
CA GLY A 120 -17.39 5.88 15.80
C GLY A 120 -16.84 4.64 15.09
N SER A 121 -15.55 4.57 14.76
CA SER A 121 -14.96 3.51 13.93
C SER A 121 -14.99 2.12 14.57
N GLY A 122 -15.07 2.04 15.90
CA GLY A 122 -14.96 0.79 16.65
C GLY A 122 -13.54 0.22 16.69
N ALA A 123 -12.53 0.94 16.19
CA ALA A 123 -11.14 0.49 16.29
C ALA A 123 -10.65 0.54 17.75
N ASP A 124 -9.85 -0.45 18.13
CA ASP A 124 -9.20 -0.52 19.43
C ASP A 124 -7.86 0.20 19.43
N VAL A 125 -7.15 0.14 18.29
CA VAL A 125 -5.86 0.78 18.06
C VAL A 125 -5.89 1.55 16.75
N LEU A 126 -5.41 2.80 16.79
CA LEU A 126 -5.25 3.66 15.60
C LEU A 126 -3.76 3.87 15.32
N LEU A 127 -3.38 3.74 14.06
CA LEU A 127 -2.05 4.02 13.51
C LEU A 127 -2.19 5.17 12.52
N LEU A 128 -1.79 6.38 12.94
CA LEU A 128 -1.96 7.59 12.12
C LEU A 128 -0.59 8.09 11.67
N GLN A 129 -0.46 8.43 10.39
CA GLN A 129 0.75 8.96 9.77
C GLN A 129 0.52 10.40 9.31
N GLU A 130 1.59 11.13 9.06
CA GLU A 130 1.63 12.56 8.69
C GLU A 130 1.06 13.50 9.76
N ILE A 131 1.34 13.19 11.02
CA ILE A 131 0.88 13.97 12.17
C ILE A 131 1.79 15.17 12.40
N SER A 132 1.25 16.38 12.27
CA SER A 132 1.96 17.61 12.60
C SER A 132 1.99 17.86 14.12
N PRO A 133 2.99 18.62 14.66
CA PRO A 133 3.00 19.04 16.06
C PRO A 133 1.74 19.81 16.47
N ALA A 134 1.20 20.64 15.58
CA ALA A 134 -0.05 21.36 15.84
C ALA A 134 -1.22 20.39 16.07
N TYR A 135 -1.36 19.36 15.22
CA TYR A 135 -2.40 18.34 15.43
C TYR A 135 -2.17 17.53 16.72
N ALA A 136 -0.92 17.19 17.03
CA ALA A 136 -0.60 16.50 18.27
C ALA A 136 -0.99 17.32 19.50
N THR A 137 -0.86 18.65 19.45
CA THR A 137 -1.21 19.55 20.55
C THR A 137 -2.73 19.73 20.67
N ASP A 138 -3.43 19.95 19.57
CA ASP A 138 -4.83 20.40 19.58
C ASP A 138 -5.83 19.25 19.33
N GLY A 139 -5.44 18.25 18.54
CA GLY A 139 -6.30 17.13 18.12
C GLY A 139 -6.30 15.97 19.11
N LEU A 140 -5.12 15.57 19.59
CA LEU A 140 -5.00 14.39 20.46
C LEU A 140 -5.82 14.49 21.74
N PRO A 141 -5.87 15.63 22.46
CA PRO A 141 -6.69 15.75 23.66
C PRO A 141 -8.17 15.49 23.40
N ARG A 142 -8.66 15.79 22.19
CA ARG A 142 -10.06 15.55 21.82
C ARG A 142 -10.43 14.09 21.66
N LEU A 143 -9.43 13.19 21.51
CA LEU A 143 -9.63 11.75 21.38
C LEU A 143 -9.31 10.99 22.68
N ALA A 144 -8.84 11.67 23.72
CA ALA A 144 -8.34 11.03 24.95
C ALA A 144 -9.43 10.31 25.75
N ASP A 145 -10.69 10.70 25.61
CA ASP A 145 -11.85 10.03 26.25
C ASP A 145 -12.15 8.66 25.63
N VAL A 146 -11.84 8.46 24.35
CA VAL A 146 -12.03 7.18 23.63
C VAL A 146 -10.74 6.37 23.58
N TYR A 147 -9.60 7.06 23.42
CA TYR A 147 -8.26 6.47 23.34
C TYR A 147 -7.37 7.07 24.43
N PRO A 148 -7.51 6.60 25.69
CA PRO A 148 -6.79 7.18 26.82
C PRO A 148 -5.28 6.95 26.78
N TYR A 149 -4.81 5.95 26.02
CA TYR A 149 -3.39 5.64 25.90
C TYR A 149 -2.87 6.09 24.52
N GLN A 150 -1.85 6.94 24.54
CA GLN A 150 -1.36 7.62 23.35
C GLN A 150 0.17 7.59 23.32
N ALA A 151 0.75 7.20 22.17
CA ALA A 151 2.16 7.33 21.87
C ALA A 151 2.29 8.22 20.64
N ALA A 152 2.98 9.34 20.77
CA ALA A 152 3.09 10.35 19.73
C ALA A 152 4.56 10.65 19.42
N GLN A 153 4.87 10.71 18.14
CA GLN A 153 6.14 11.17 17.60
C GLN A 153 5.83 12.19 16.49
N PRO A 154 5.36 13.41 16.85
CA PRO A 154 5.08 14.44 15.86
C PRO A 154 6.37 14.93 15.22
N ASP A 155 6.31 15.31 13.96
CA ASP A 155 7.45 15.80 13.20
C ASP A 155 7.05 17.02 12.35
N ASP A 156 7.87 18.08 12.38
CA ASP A 156 7.69 19.31 11.61
C ASP A 156 8.10 19.16 10.13
N SER A 157 8.68 18.04 9.76
CA SER A 157 9.01 17.78 8.37
C SER A 157 7.75 17.74 7.51
N ARG A 158 7.92 17.91 6.21
CA ARG A 158 6.81 17.79 5.25
C ARG A 158 6.10 16.44 5.28
N TRP A 159 6.68 15.45 5.94
CA TRP A 159 6.16 14.09 6.04
C TRP A 159 5.41 13.82 7.34
N GLY A 160 5.40 14.83 8.26
CA GLY A 160 4.78 14.68 9.58
C GLY A 160 5.34 13.51 10.38
N GLY A 161 4.73 13.24 11.52
CA GLY A 161 5.12 12.18 12.44
C GLY A 161 4.14 11.02 12.49
N ASN A 162 4.43 10.06 13.37
CA ASN A 162 3.64 8.88 13.63
C ASN A 162 2.92 8.97 14.98
N LEU A 163 1.71 8.40 15.05
CA LEU A 163 0.88 8.38 16.24
C LEU A 163 0.20 7.02 16.42
N ILE A 164 0.29 6.46 17.62
CA ILE A 164 -0.47 5.27 18.05
C ILE A 164 -1.44 5.71 19.14
N LEU A 165 -2.74 5.48 18.93
CA LEU A 165 -3.78 5.65 19.95
C LEU A 165 -4.36 4.29 20.29
N SER A 166 -4.61 4.03 21.58
CA SER A 166 -5.10 2.74 22.06
C SER A 166 -6.17 2.91 23.12
N ARG A 167 -7.16 2.02 23.09
CA ARG A 167 -8.11 1.80 24.19
C ARG A 167 -7.50 0.97 25.31
N TYR A 168 -6.47 0.21 24.99
CA TYR A 168 -5.75 -0.66 25.93
C TYR A 168 -4.47 0.01 26.43
N PRO A 169 -3.98 -0.36 27.61
CA PRO A 169 -2.75 0.20 28.17
C PRO A 169 -1.55 0.05 27.23
N ILE A 170 -0.81 1.14 27.04
CA ILE A 170 0.49 1.14 26.40
C ILE A 170 1.55 1.00 27.50
N MET A 171 2.29 -0.11 27.49
CA MET A 171 3.27 -0.46 28.52
C MET A 171 4.67 0.08 28.21
N GLU A 172 5.00 0.19 26.92
CA GLU A 172 6.30 0.62 26.42
C GLU A 172 6.15 1.34 25.10
N THR A 173 7.00 2.31 24.84
CA THR A 173 7.09 2.97 23.53
C THR A 173 8.54 3.13 23.10
N ALA A 174 8.83 2.99 21.82
CA ALA A 174 10.14 3.19 21.25
C ALA A 174 10.06 3.79 19.83
N SER A 175 11.01 4.65 19.52
CA SER A 175 11.27 5.08 18.14
C SER A 175 12.31 4.13 17.54
N ILE A 176 12.04 3.58 16.36
CA ILE A 176 12.91 2.60 15.72
C ILE A 176 13.80 3.33 14.70
N ASP A 177 15.10 3.37 14.97
CA ASP A 177 16.06 3.93 14.02
C ASP A 177 16.29 2.95 12.86
N LEU A 178 15.84 3.32 11.68
CA LEU A 178 16.11 2.58 10.44
C LEU A 178 17.39 3.04 9.74
N HIS A 179 18.23 3.87 10.41
CA HIS A 179 19.50 4.41 9.90
C HIS A 179 19.35 5.22 8.60
N ILE A 180 18.23 5.90 8.42
CA ILE A 180 17.91 6.71 7.24
C ILE A 180 17.24 8.00 7.70
N SER A 181 17.84 9.14 7.37
CA SER A 181 17.64 10.42 8.03
C SER A 181 16.48 11.29 7.54
N ASN A 182 15.70 10.89 6.53
CA ASN A 182 14.79 11.83 5.84
C ASN A 182 13.29 11.58 6.06
N ASN A 183 12.92 10.55 6.82
CA ASN A 183 11.53 10.20 7.15
C ASN A 183 11.37 10.00 8.64
N PRO A 184 10.18 10.20 9.19
CA PRO A 184 9.92 9.87 10.59
C PRO A 184 10.24 8.39 10.85
N SER A 185 10.91 8.14 11.96
CA SER A 185 11.20 6.78 12.39
C SER A 185 9.89 6.03 12.70
N PRO A 186 9.80 4.72 12.47
CA PRO A 186 8.67 3.93 12.94
C PRO A 186 8.49 4.09 14.45
N LEU A 187 7.23 4.17 14.87
CA LEU A 187 6.84 4.20 16.26
C LEU A 187 6.40 2.80 16.68
N ARG A 188 7.01 2.26 17.74
CA ARG A 188 6.64 0.99 18.38
C ARG A 188 5.92 1.28 19.69
N ALA A 189 4.87 0.54 19.99
CA ALA A 189 4.23 0.50 21.30
C ALA A 189 3.95 -0.95 21.70
N VAL A 190 4.15 -1.32 22.96
CA VAL A 190 3.65 -2.58 23.50
C VAL A 190 2.30 -2.32 24.14
N VAL A 191 1.27 -2.94 23.62
CA VAL A 191 -0.11 -2.81 24.10
C VAL A 191 -0.50 -4.07 24.87
N ASP A 192 -1.04 -3.88 26.07
CA ASP A 192 -1.58 -4.97 26.90
C ASP A 192 -3.08 -5.15 26.62
N VAL A 193 -3.42 -6.18 25.87
CA VAL A 193 -4.81 -6.53 25.56
C VAL A 193 -5.29 -7.58 26.56
N ASN A 194 -5.79 -7.13 27.71
CA ASN A 194 -6.33 -7.99 28.76
C ASN A 194 -5.33 -9.06 29.28
N GLY A 195 -4.05 -8.67 29.46
CA GLY A 195 -2.99 -9.54 29.91
C GLY A 195 -2.17 -10.18 28.78
N GLN A 196 -2.55 -9.98 27.53
CA GLN A 196 -1.76 -10.41 26.37
C GLN A 196 -1.04 -9.22 25.75
N GLN A 197 0.29 -9.25 25.77
CA GLN A 197 1.10 -8.19 25.18
C GLN A 197 1.28 -8.39 23.67
N VAL A 198 1.05 -7.32 22.91
CA VAL A 198 1.23 -7.27 21.46
C VAL A 198 2.08 -6.05 21.12
N ALA A 199 3.13 -6.23 20.33
CA ALA A 199 3.90 -5.12 19.80
C ALA A 199 3.18 -4.52 18.59
N ILE A 200 2.90 -3.22 18.66
CA ILE A 200 2.21 -2.47 17.61
C ILE A 200 3.21 -1.49 16.98
N TYR A 201 3.33 -1.55 15.67
CA TYR A 201 4.22 -0.67 14.91
C TYR A 201 3.41 0.22 13.98
N ASN A 202 3.71 1.52 14.01
CA ASN A 202 3.21 2.49 13.05
C ASN A 202 4.37 2.95 12.16
N VAL A 203 4.24 2.80 10.86
CA VAL A 203 5.30 3.12 9.89
C VAL A 203 4.81 4.09 8.83
N HIS A 204 5.72 4.97 8.41
CA HIS A 204 5.58 5.79 7.22
C HIS A 204 6.91 5.75 6.46
N MET A 205 6.99 4.92 5.42
CA MET A 205 8.20 4.73 4.63
C MET A 205 8.41 5.87 3.64
N ALA A 206 9.66 6.05 3.21
CA ALA A 206 10.02 7.11 2.28
C ALA A 206 9.19 7.02 0.98
N TRP A 207 8.65 8.16 0.57
CA TRP A 207 8.03 8.29 -0.75
C TRP A 207 9.07 8.01 -1.85
N PRO A 208 8.74 7.18 -2.88
CA PRO A 208 9.70 6.77 -3.90
C PRO A 208 9.97 7.89 -4.91
N GLY A 209 10.61 8.95 -4.47
CA GLY A 209 10.90 10.09 -5.30
C GLY A 209 12.17 10.84 -4.89
N ARG A 210 12.89 11.32 -5.89
CA ARG A 210 14.06 12.19 -5.73
C ARG A 210 13.74 13.62 -6.14
N LYS A 211 14.49 14.58 -5.60
CA LYS A 211 14.46 15.93 -6.12
C LYS A 211 15.04 15.93 -7.54
N VAL A 212 14.23 16.26 -8.52
CA VAL A 212 14.67 16.49 -9.90
C VAL A 212 14.56 17.98 -10.21
N PRO A 213 15.49 18.54 -11.00
CA PRO A 213 15.36 19.90 -11.49
C PRO A 213 14.02 20.07 -12.23
N ARG A 214 13.40 21.24 -12.11
CA ARG A 214 12.22 21.55 -12.93
C ARG A 214 12.64 21.52 -14.41
N LEU A 215 12.16 20.53 -15.13
CA LEU A 215 12.38 20.43 -16.56
C LEU A 215 11.36 21.31 -17.28
N ASN A 216 11.79 22.23 -18.12
CA ASN A 216 10.93 22.95 -19.05
C ASN A 216 10.53 22.02 -20.19
N LEU A 217 9.55 21.14 -19.97
CA LEU A 217 9.04 20.27 -20.99
C LEU A 217 7.96 21.00 -21.80
N PRO A 218 7.91 20.77 -23.14
CA PRO A 218 6.88 21.35 -24.00
C PRO A 218 5.47 20.90 -23.58
N PHE A 219 4.45 21.66 -24.00
CA PHE A 219 3.03 21.34 -23.78
C PHE A 219 2.58 21.24 -22.31
N GLY A 220 3.26 21.92 -21.37
CA GLY A 220 2.89 21.91 -19.94
C GLY A 220 3.13 20.57 -19.25
N LEU A 221 3.86 19.64 -19.85
CA LEU A 221 4.17 18.33 -19.26
C LEU A 221 5.00 18.44 -17.96
N SER A 222 5.74 19.54 -17.78
CA SER A 222 6.51 19.81 -16.56
C SER A 222 5.64 19.99 -15.30
N SER A 223 4.36 20.36 -15.47
CA SER A 223 3.39 20.49 -14.38
C SER A 223 2.54 19.22 -14.18
N ASN A 224 2.69 18.23 -15.06
CA ASN A 224 1.93 16.98 -14.96
C ASN A 224 2.51 16.10 -13.86
N PHE A 225 1.69 15.81 -12.86
CA PHE A 225 2.08 14.98 -11.69
C PHE A 225 2.63 13.60 -12.11
N GLY A 226 1.98 12.92 -13.05
CA GLY A 226 2.41 11.60 -13.52
C GLY A 226 3.78 11.64 -14.21
N VAL A 227 4.05 12.67 -15.03
CA VAL A 227 5.37 12.87 -15.66
C VAL A 227 6.42 13.17 -14.60
N HIS A 228 6.10 14.00 -13.60
CA HIS A 228 7.01 14.29 -12.50
C HIS A 228 7.34 13.02 -11.70
N VAL A 229 6.35 12.22 -11.34
CA VAL A 229 6.55 10.93 -10.66
C VAL A 229 7.46 10.03 -11.49
N ALA A 230 7.20 9.88 -12.80
CA ALA A 230 8.01 9.02 -13.66
C ALA A 230 9.48 9.45 -13.75
N LEU A 231 9.75 10.76 -13.82
CA LEU A 231 11.12 11.30 -13.93
C LEU A 231 11.86 11.33 -12.59
N ALA A 232 11.12 11.49 -11.49
CA ALA A 232 11.66 11.58 -10.14
C ALA A 232 11.69 10.26 -9.39
N TYR A 233 11.18 9.16 -9.98
CA TYR A 233 11.04 7.89 -9.29
C TYR A 233 12.38 7.33 -8.83
N ASP A 234 12.49 7.09 -7.52
CA ASP A 234 13.65 6.47 -6.89
C ASP A 234 13.22 5.83 -5.57
N ASP A 235 13.18 4.51 -5.51
CA ASP A 235 12.70 3.75 -4.37
C ASP A 235 13.82 3.15 -3.50
N ARG A 236 15.07 3.51 -3.74
CA ARG A 236 16.22 2.93 -3.04
C ARG A 236 16.22 3.22 -1.55
N GLU A 237 15.82 4.43 -1.15
CA GLU A 237 15.73 4.81 0.27
C GLU A 237 14.65 3.99 0.97
N ARG A 238 13.45 3.95 0.43
CA ARG A 238 12.35 3.13 0.93
C ARG A 238 12.71 1.65 1.04
N ASN A 239 13.33 1.10 0.00
CA ASN A 239 13.71 -0.32 -0.02
C ASN A 239 14.75 -0.65 1.06
N ARG A 240 15.68 0.29 1.36
CA ARG A 240 16.60 0.15 2.50
C ARG A 240 15.86 0.23 3.84
N GLN A 241 14.92 1.17 4.00
CA GLN A 241 14.10 1.25 5.22
C GLN A 241 13.35 -0.06 5.46
N ILE A 242 12.74 -0.63 4.42
CA ILE A 242 12.02 -1.91 4.51
C ILE A 242 12.99 -3.06 4.90
N ALA A 243 14.17 -3.12 4.32
CA ALA A 243 15.16 -4.12 4.68
C ALA A 243 15.59 -4.00 6.16
N ASN A 244 15.91 -2.78 6.62
CA ASN A 244 16.28 -2.52 8.00
C ASN A 244 15.12 -2.79 8.99
N LEU A 245 13.89 -2.49 8.60
CA LEU A 245 12.70 -2.84 9.36
C LEU A 245 12.54 -4.36 9.52
N LEU A 246 12.71 -5.11 8.44
CA LEU A 246 12.65 -6.58 8.49
C LEU A 246 13.76 -7.16 9.36
N ASP A 247 14.96 -6.59 9.34
CA ASP A 247 16.05 -7.00 10.22
C ASP A 247 15.72 -6.72 11.71
N HIS A 248 15.12 -5.56 12.00
CA HIS A 248 14.64 -5.21 13.34
C HIS A 248 13.55 -6.20 13.82
N LEU A 249 12.54 -6.46 12.99
CA LEU A 249 11.40 -7.31 13.33
C LEU A 249 11.79 -8.78 13.56
N ARG A 250 12.91 -9.27 13.02
CA ARG A 250 13.45 -10.62 13.34
C ARG A 250 13.84 -10.77 14.79
N GLY A 251 14.14 -9.66 15.46
CA GLY A 251 14.47 -9.62 16.89
C GLY A 251 13.27 -9.35 17.81
N GLU A 252 12.05 -9.13 17.28
CA GLU A 252 10.86 -8.84 18.08
C GLU A 252 10.37 -10.12 18.78
N PRO A 253 10.40 -10.17 20.13
CA PRO A 253 10.01 -11.38 20.87
C PRO A 253 8.50 -11.53 21.03
N LEU A 254 7.73 -10.45 20.85
CA LEU A 254 6.29 -10.44 21.01
C LEU A 254 5.57 -10.72 19.68
N PRO A 255 4.38 -11.31 19.69
CA PRO A 255 3.50 -11.23 18.55
C PRO A 255 3.28 -9.76 18.19
N PHE A 256 3.33 -9.43 16.88
CA PHE A 256 3.26 -8.05 16.48
C PHE A 256 2.25 -7.79 15.36
N ILE A 257 1.75 -6.56 15.34
CA ILE A 257 0.96 -5.98 14.27
C ILE A 257 1.68 -4.72 13.80
N ILE A 258 1.84 -4.58 12.50
CA ILE A 258 2.47 -3.42 11.89
C ILE A 258 1.57 -2.84 10.82
N GLY A 259 1.28 -1.55 10.90
CA GLY A 259 0.47 -0.85 9.90
C GLY A 259 1.06 0.50 9.55
N GLY A 260 0.62 1.04 8.41
CA GLY A 260 1.03 2.34 7.94
C GLY A 260 1.10 2.45 6.43
N ASP A 261 1.65 3.59 6.00
CA ASP A 261 1.99 3.86 4.61
C ASP A 261 3.41 3.33 4.31
N PHE A 262 3.47 2.21 3.62
CA PHE A 262 4.74 1.61 3.21
C PHE A 262 5.30 2.21 1.91
N ASN A 263 4.54 3.07 1.26
CA ASN A 263 4.93 3.70 -0.01
C ASN A 263 5.42 2.69 -1.08
N THR A 264 5.06 1.40 -0.95
CA THR A 264 5.38 0.32 -1.90
C THR A 264 4.11 -0.38 -2.33
N SER A 265 3.96 -0.63 -3.64
CA SER A 265 2.81 -1.34 -4.18
C SER A 265 2.91 -2.84 -3.89
N ASP A 266 1.76 -3.51 -3.67
CA ASP A 266 1.66 -4.97 -3.56
C ASP A 266 2.04 -5.72 -4.84
N GLN A 267 2.34 -4.98 -5.90
CA GLN A 267 2.80 -5.48 -7.18
C GLN A 267 4.33 -5.62 -7.24
N THR A 268 5.08 -5.07 -6.26
CA THR A 268 6.54 -4.99 -6.31
C THR A 268 7.23 -6.23 -5.73
N PRO A 269 8.46 -6.56 -6.16
CA PRO A 269 9.32 -7.52 -5.49
C PRO A 269 9.58 -7.18 -4.00
N THR A 270 9.64 -5.89 -3.66
CA THR A 270 9.81 -5.44 -2.27
C THR A 270 8.64 -5.85 -1.40
N TYR A 271 7.39 -5.75 -1.89
CA TYR A 271 6.24 -6.26 -1.16
C TYR A 271 6.32 -7.78 -0.93
N GLN A 272 6.84 -8.54 -1.89
CA GLN A 272 7.03 -9.99 -1.71
C GLN A 272 7.99 -10.30 -0.55
N GLN A 273 9.02 -9.48 -0.31
CA GLN A 273 9.91 -9.63 0.85
C GLN A 273 9.14 -9.43 2.17
N LEU A 274 8.22 -8.46 2.23
CA LEU A 274 7.35 -8.26 3.39
C LEU A 274 6.47 -9.49 3.66
N THR A 275 5.84 -10.04 2.62
CA THR A 275 4.89 -11.17 2.75
C THR A 275 5.54 -12.53 2.96
N VAL A 276 6.84 -12.67 2.72
CA VAL A 276 7.62 -13.85 3.14
C VAL A 276 7.80 -13.87 4.65
N PHE A 277 7.85 -12.69 5.29
CA PHE A 277 8.13 -12.55 6.72
C PHE A 277 6.86 -12.32 7.56
N MET A 278 5.86 -11.63 7.00
CA MET A 278 4.63 -11.23 7.68
C MET A 278 3.40 -11.62 6.85
N ARG A 279 2.24 -11.71 7.47
CA ARG A 279 0.96 -11.93 6.80
C ARG A 279 0.25 -10.62 6.57
N ASP A 280 -0.22 -10.39 5.35
CA ASP A 280 -1.00 -9.24 4.95
C ASP A 280 -2.48 -9.47 5.27
N SER A 281 -3.01 -8.77 6.27
CA SER A 281 -4.37 -8.93 6.76
C SER A 281 -5.42 -8.75 5.65
N PHE A 282 -5.23 -7.78 4.75
CA PHE A 282 -6.18 -7.57 3.66
C PHE A 282 -6.09 -8.68 2.60
N ARG A 283 -4.90 -9.24 2.37
CA ARG A 283 -4.75 -10.38 1.45
C ARG A 283 -5.21 -11.70 2.05
N GLU A 284 -5.29 -11.81 3.37
CA GLU A 284 -5.85 -13.02 4.02
C GLU A 284 -7.37 -13.07 3.93
N VAL A 285 -8.09 -11.97 4.20
CA VAL A 285 -9.55 -12.00 4.40
C VAL A 285 -10.31 -10.89 3.67
N GLY A 286 -9.61 -9.91 3.11
CA GLY A 286 -10.22 -8.87 2.30
C GLY A 286 -10.55 -9.33 0.88
N SER A 287 -11.28 -8.52 0.15
CA SER A 287 -11.63 -8.76 -1.24
C SER A 287 -11.31 -7.56 -2.13
N GLY A 288 -11.03 -7.81 -3.40
CA GLY A 288 -10.66 -6.79 -4.36
C GLY A 288 -9.18 -6.40 -4.30
N ALA A 289 -8.82 -5.40 -5.07
CA ALA A 289 -7.43 -4.93 -5.17
C ALA A 289 -6.96 -4.20 -3.91
N GLY A 290 -7.86 -3.56 -3.15
CA GLY A 290 -7.51 -2.79 -1.95
C GLY A 290 -6.70 -1.52 -2.26
N MET A 291 -6.82 -0.96 -3.47
CA MET A 291 -6.10 0.24 -3.88
C MET A 291 -6.37 1.39 -2.92
N SER A 292 -5.34 2.02 -2.38
CA SER A 292 -5.48 3.02 -1.33
C SER A 292 -5.08 4.44 -1.76
N TRP A 293 -4.28 4.59 -2.82
CA TRP A 293 -3.72 5.87 -3.24
C TRP A 293 -3.68 6.02 -4.78
N PRO A 294 -3.83 7.24 -5.35
CA PRO A 294 -4.29 8.46 -4.69
C PRO A 294 -5.82 8.52 -4.61
N VAL A 295 -6.35 9.22 -3.61
CA VAL A 295 -7.75 9.64 -3.60
C VAL A 295 -7.87 10.88 -4.47
N SER A 296 -8.53 10.74 -5.61
CA SER A 296 -8.54 11.71 -6.71
C SER A 296 -9.07 13.09 -6.30
N ALA A 297 -10.14 13.14 -5.50
CA ALA A 297 -10.74 14.39 -5.05
C ALA A 297 -9.76 15.24 -4.22
N ALA A 298 -8.98 14.62 -3.33
CA ALA A 298 -7.98 15.32 -2.51
C ALA A 298 -6.83 15.90 -3.36
N ARG A 299 -6.51 15.23 -4.48
CA ARG A 299 -5.44 15.65 -5.41
C ARG A 299 -5.92 16.53 -6.56
N GLY A 300 -7.17 17.01 -6.53
CA GLY A 300 -7.73 17.84 -7.61
C GLY A 300 -7.91 17.09 -8.94
N MET A 301 -7.89 15.77 -8.92
CA MET A 301 -8.23 14.94 -10.09
C MET A 301 -9.74 14.70 -10.15
N PRO A 302 -10.27 14.34 -11.34
CA PRO A 302 -11.68 14.00 -11.44
C PRO A 302 -12.08 12.87 -10.49
N ALA A 303 -13.19 13.03 -9.77
CA ALA A 303 -13.63 12.08 -8.74
C ALA A 303 -13.91 10.66 -9.26
N TRP A 304 -14.09 10.48 -10.58
CA TRP A 304 -14.28 9.17 -11.20
C TRP A 304 -12.98 8.36 -11.36
N VAL A 305 -11.80 8.98 -11.16
CA VAL A 305 -10.53 8.27 -11.19
C VAL A 305 -10.37 7.53 -9.86
N PRO A 306 -10.37 6.19 -9.85
CA PRO A 306 -10.19 5.43 -8.61
C PRO A 306 -8.74 5.49 -8.12
N PRO A 307 -8.46 5.11 -6.87
CA PRO A 307 -7.10 4.85 -6.43
C PRO A 307 -6.40 3.85 -7.34
N LEU A 308 -5.11 4.06 -7.57
CA LEU A 308 -4.34 3.34 -8.60
C LEU A 308 -3.42 2.27 -8.02
N ILE A 309 -2.95 2.44 -6.78
CA ILE A 309 -2.03 1.51 -6.12
C ILE A 309 -2.44 1.30 -4.66
N ARG A 310 -2.07 0.16 -4.12
CA ARG A 310 -2.19 -0.13 -2.70
C ARG A 310 -0.83 0.06 -2.05
N ILE A 311 -0.72 0.99 -1.12
CA ILE A 311 0.50 1.33 -0.39
C ILE A 311 0.30 1.37 1.12
N ASP A 312 -0.95 1.32 1.57
CA ASP A 312 -1.31 1.24 2.98
C ASP A 312 -1.62 -0.21 3.36
N TYR A 313 -1.04 -0.65 4.46
CA TYR A 313 -1.11 -2.05 4.90
C TYR A 313 -1.32 -2.16 6.41
N ILE A 314 -1.86 -3.31 6.81
CA ILE A 314 -1.76 -3.87 8.15
C ILE A 314 -1.26 -5.31 7.97
N PHE A 315 -0.05 -5.56 8.44
CA PHE A 315 0.55 -6.90 8.51
C PHE A 315 0.54 -7.39 9.96
N HIS A 316 0.66 -8.69 10.14
CA HIS A 316 0.85 -9.31 11.44
C HIS A 316 1.85 -10.46 11.38
N SER A 317 2.42 -10.81 12.55
CA SER A 317 3.32 -11.95 12.72
C SER A 317 2.57 -13.28 12.63
N GLU A 318 3.32 -14.39 12.45
CA GLU A 318 2.78 -15.73 12.64
C GLU A 318 2.24 -15.92 14.08
N GLY A 319 1.19 -16.72 14.22
CA GLY A 319 0.49 -16.89 15.50
C GLY A 319 -0.69 -15.94 15.70
N LEU A 320 -0.73 -14.82 14.96
CA LEU A 320 -1.93 -13.99 14.81
C LEU A 320 -2.66 -14.37 13.51
N SER A 321 -3.93 -13.97 13.38
CA SER A 321 -4.72 -14.26 12.18
C SER A 321 -5.69 -13.13 11.86
N ALA A 322 -5.80 -12.74 10.58
CA ALA A 322 -6.82 -11.79 10.19
C ALA A 322 -8.21 -12.43 10.18
N VAL A 323 -9.20 -11.75 10.73
CA VAL A 323 -10.59 -12.17 10.78
C VAL A 323 -11.43 -11.41 9.75
N ARG A 324 -11.20 -10.12 9.64
CA ARG A 324 -11.84 -9.22 8.68
C ARG A 324 -10.88 -8.10 8.31
N ALA A 325 -10.96 -7.63 7.07
CA ALA A 325 -10.24 -6.45 6.64
C ALA A 325 -11.04 -5.68 5.58
N TRP A 326 -11.07 -4.35 5.68
CA TRP A 326 -11.76 -3.48 4.74
C TRP A 326 -11.13 -2.09 4.70
N GLN A 327 -11.39 -1.36 3.64
CA GLN A 327 -10.91 0.01 3.50
C GLN A 327 -11.77 0.99 4.29
N ALA A 328 -11.12 1.91 5.00
CA ALA A 328 -11.77 3.07 5.61
C ALA A 328 -11.98 4.20 4.58
N PRO A 329 -12.97 5.08 4.78
CA PRO A 329 -13.14 6.25 3.93
C PRO A 329 -11.96 7.22 4.04
N PRO A 330 -11.71 8.07 3.02
CA PRO A 330 -10.54 8.95 2.99
C PRO A 330 -10.62 10.13 3.98
N LEU A 331 -11.81 10.61 4.32
CA LEU A 331 -12.07 11.67 5.31
C LEU A 331 -11.21 12.93 5.14
N GLY A 332 -11.00 13.35 3.89
CA GLY A 332 -10.18 14.50 3.54
C GLY A 332 -8.72 14.16 3.24
N SER A 333 -8.27 12.94 3.50
CA SER A 333 -6.96 12.44 3.10
C SER A 333 -6.90 12.10 1.61
N ASP A 334 -5.71 12.09 1.05
CA ASP A 334 -5.44 11.54 -0.28
C ASP A 334 -5.14 10.03 -0.25
N HIS A 335 -5.30 9.38 0.92
CA HIS A 335 -5.28 7.94 1.12
C HIS A 335 -6.64 7.41 1.59
N LEU A 336 -6.95 6.16 1.24
CA LEU A 336 -7.93 5.34 1.94
C LEU A 336 -7.23 4.61 3.07
N GLY A 337 -7.80 4.66 4.26
CA GLY A 337 -7.29 3.87 5.38
C GLY A 337 -7.62 2.38 5.24
N LEU A 338 -7.04 1.60 6.12
CA LEU A 338 -7.28 0.17 6.22
C LEU A 338 -7.68 -0.19 7.65
N VAL A 339 -8.73 -0.98 7.79
CA VAL A 339 -9.16 -1.58 9.06
C VAL A 339 -8.95 -3.08 8.98
N ALA A 340 -8.39 -3.66 10.04
CA ALA A 340 -8.26 -5.10 10.18
C ALA A 340 -8.69 -5.55 11.60
N VAL A 341 -9.45 -6.62 11.68
CA VAL A 341 -9.74 -7.33 12.93
C VAL A 341 -8.79 -8.51 12.98
N ILE A 342 -7.94 -8.53 13.99
CA ILE A 342 -6.89 -9.54 14.19
C ILE A 342 -7.22 -10.40 15.40
N GLY A 343 -7.27 -11.72 15.23
CA GLY A 343 -7.33 -12.68 16.31
C GLY A 343 -5.97 -12.84 16.98
N LEU A 344 -5.96 -12.82 18.30
CA LEU A 344 -4.74 -12.82 19.09
C LEU A 344 -4.26 -14.23 19.49
N GLY A 345 -4.88 -15.27 18.95
CA GLY A 345 -4.53 -16.67 19.21
C GLY A 345 -5.47 -17.33 20.19
#